data_4738242ef3d75bdc7d9161d451c4b8d3
#
_entry.id   4738242ef3d75bdc7d9161d451c4b8d3
#
_cell.length_a   1.000
_cell.length_b   1.000
_cell.length_c   1.000
_cell.angle_alpha   90.00
_cell.angle_beta   90.00
_cell.angle_gamma   90.00
#
_symmetry.space_group_name_H-M   'P 1'
#
loop_
_entity.id
_entity.type
_entity.pdbx_description
1 polymer ?
#
loop_
_entity_poly.entity_id
_entity_poly.type
_entity_poly.pdbx_seq_one_letter_code
_entity_poly.pdbx_strand_id
1 'polypeptide(L)'
;TASGSILNTDLGIDSYYMYQTTYDQANGAWWGWADGNQSHATEARRGSNTDLSFIQRKEISVGLRGSLWKKLLTFDASFFKNSLEGMLVQPSNSFPNYFVSYWPESTLLPYVNYNNSTRTGFDLALNFNKKVQDVDINLGVNAMYYTNENTKVDELYEDQYRYRKGTPTDGIWGLQT
;
A
#
# COMPACT_ATOMS: atom_id res chain seq x y z
N THR A 1 -20.67 9.50 -17.00
CA THR A 1 -19.92 10.29 -16.00
C THR A 1 -18.46 9.89 -16.05
N ALA A 2 -17.57 10.85 -15.86
CA ALA A 2 -16.14 10.61 -15.68
C ALA A 2 -15.69 11.41 -14.46
N SER A 3 -14.85 10.84 -13.63
CA SER A 3 -14.27 11.51 -12.49
C SER A 3 -12.80 11.13 -12.33
N GLY A 4 -12.04 12.07 -11.78
CA GLY A 4 -10.65 11.85 -11.40
C GLY A 4 -10.37 12.56 -10.08
N SER A 5 -9.62 11.93 -9.20
CA SER A 5 -9.24 12.50 -7.92
C SER A 5 -7.80 12.16 -7.56
N ILE A 6 -7.16 13.05 -6.83
CA ILE A 6 -5.88 12.83 -6.18
C ILE A 6 -6.08 13.13 -4.70
N LEU A 7 -5.82 12.16 -3.86
CA LEU A 7 -5.96 12.27 -2.43
C LEU A 7 -4.63 11.93 -1.75
N ASN A 8 -4.20 12.80 -0.86
CA ASN A 8 -3.10 12.49 0.04
C ASN A 8 -3.64 11.66 1.20
N THR A 9 -3.08 10.48 1.39
CA THR A 9 -3.47 9.58 2.47
C THR A 9 -2.44 9.60 3.57
N ASP A 10 -2.86 9.16 4.76
CA ASP A 10 -1.96 9.00 5.90
C ASP A 10 -0.84 8.00 5.57
N LEU A 11 0.30 8.20 6.22
CA LEU A 11 1.50 7.39 6.03
C LEU A 11 1.36 5.96 6.61
N GLY A 12 0.34 5.73 7.43
CA GLY A 12 0.06 4.42 8.02
C GLY A 12 1.10 3.94 9.04
N ILE A 13 1.93 4.84 9.54
CA ILE A 13 2.96 4.56 10.54
C ILE A 13 2.80 5.53 11.69
N ASP A 14 2.57 5.00 12.89
CA ASP A 14 2.47 5.76 14.13
C ASP A 14 3.84 6.19 14.64
N SER A 15 4.54 7.01 13.86
CA SER A 15 5.85 7.52 14.23
C SER A 15 5.96 9.00 13.92
N TYR A 16 6.31 9.75 14.94
CA TYR A 16 6.59 11.18 14.78
C TYR A 16 7.97 11.41 14.17
N TYR A 17 8.14 12.53 13.50
CA TYR A 17 9.43 13.01 12.96
C TYR A 17 10.13 11.98 12.04
N MET A 18 9.37 11.30 11.20
CA MET A 18 9.89 10.24 10.32
C MET A 18 10.97 10.73 9.34
N TYR A 19 11.00 12.01 9.07
CA TYR A 19 11.99 12.66 8.21
C TYR A 19 13.33 12.94 8.90
N GLN A 20 13.40 12.79 10.24
CA GLN A 20 14.61 13.04 11.01
C GLN A 20 15.31 11.73 11.41
N THR A 21 16.62 11.83 11.65
CA THR A 21 17.37 10.78 12.34
C THR A 21 16.88 10.69 13.77
N THR A 22 16.60 9.49 14.24
CA THR A 22 16.24 9.24 15.63
C THR A 22 17.25 8.33 16.30
N TYR A 23 17.45 8.58 17.59
CA TYR A 23 18.36 7.85 18.45
C TYR A 23 17.60 7.34 19.66
N ASP A 24 17.95 6.13 20.09
CA ASP A 24 17.50 5.56 21.34
C ASP A 24 18.67 5.34 22.30
N GLN A 25 18.37 5.22 23.58
CA GLN A 25 19.35 4.82 24.56
C GLN A 25 19.57 3.31 24.45
N ALA A 26 20.81 2.92 24.20
CA ALA A 26 21.22 1.54 24.14
C ALA A 26 21.98 1.13 25.41
N ASN A 27 22.07 -0.17 25.64
CA ASN A 27 22.97 -0.72 26.62
C ASN A 27 24.40 -0.47 26.15
N GLY A 28 25.12 0.35 26.89
CA GLY A 28 26.54 0.65 26.62
C GLY A 28 27.48 -0.39 27.17
N ALA A 29 28.77 -0.04 27.16
CA ALA A 29 29.79 -0.86 27.73
C ALA A 29 29.87 -0.73 29.27
N TRP A 30 30.26 -1.80 29.93
CA TRP A 30 30.59 -1.77 31.33
C TRP A 30 32.01 -1.24 31.51
N TRP A 31 32.15 -0.12 32.21
CA TRP A 31 33.42 0.51 32.49
C TRP A 31 33.65 0.50 34.00
N GLY A 32 34.79 0.03 34.42
CA GLY A 32 35.20 0.11 35.82
C GLY A 32 35.64 -1.21 36.44
N TRP A 33 36.50 -1.08 37.46
CA TRP A 33 37.23 -2.22 38.06
C TRP A 33 36.41 -2.96 39.12
N ALA A 34 35.42 -2.37 39.70
CA ALA A 34 34.82 -3.01 40.86
C ALA A 34 33.32 -3.17 40.81
N ASP A 35 32.53 -2.22 40.32
CA ASP A 35 31.10 -2.23 40.52
C ASP A 35 30.30 -2.08 39.22
N GLY A 36 30.93 -2.31 38.09
CA GLY A 36 30.26 -2.40 36.82
C GLY A 36 29.33 -1.22 36.51
N ASN A 37 29.84 0.00 36.61
CA ASN A 37 29.09 1.15 36.15
C ASN A 37 28.82 1.01 34.66
N GLN A 38 27.57 0.79 34.31
CA GLN A 38 27.12 0.74 32.92
C GLN A 38 27.07 2.16 32.38
N SER A 39 27.86 2.43 31.36
CA SER A 39 27.74 3.68 30.59
C SER A 39 26.75 3.44 29.46
N HIS A 40 25.62 4.15 29.48
CA HIS A 40 24.65 4.06 28.41
C HIS A 40 25.21 4.68 27.12
N ALA A 41 24.95 4.04 26.01
CA ALA A 41 25.26 4.52 24.69
C ALA A 41 23.98 4.98 23.98
N THR A 42 24.13 5.60 22.84
CA THR A 42 23.02 5.89 21.93
C THR A 42 23.17 5.08 20.67
N GLU A 43 22.07 4.61 20.13
CA GLU A 43 22.05 3.91 18.85
C GLU A 43 21.12 4.62 17.87
N ALA A 44 21.48 4.62 16.59
CA ALA A 44 20.63 5.17 15.54
C ALA A 44 19.49 4.20 15.24
N ARG A 45 18.27 4.73 15.19
CA ARG A 45 17.06 3.93 14.84
C ARG A 45 16.64 4.10 13.41
N ARG A 46 17.01 5.18 12.76
CA ARG A 46 16.78 5.42 11.34
C ARG A 46 17.60 6.57 10.82
N GLY A 47 17.86 6.58 9.52
CA GLY A 47 18.41 7.71 8.80
C GLY A 47 17.39 8.81 8.57
N SER A 48 17.86 10.00 8.24
CA SER A 48 17.02 11.14 7.86
C SER A 48 16.62 11.08 6.39
N ASN A 49 15.40 11.55 6.09
CA ASN A 49 14.95 11.87 4.74
C ASN A 49 13.99 13.04 4.78
N THR A 50 14.45 14.21 4.36
CA THR A 50 13.65 15.43 4.34
C THR A 50 12.65 15.50 3.19
N ASP A 51 12.78 14.61 2.20
CA ASP A 51 11.94 14.58 1.00
C ASP A 51 10.72 13.68 1.15
N LEU A 52 10.39 13.26 2.38
CA LEU A 52 9.21 12.47 2.65
C LEU A 52 7.94 13.23 2.30
N SER A 53 7.04 12.56 1.61
CA SER A 53 5.74 13.07 1.22
C SER A 53 4.62 12.12 1.63
N PHE A 54 3.39 12.62 1.62
CA PHE A 54 2.22 11.77 1.83
C PHE A 54 2.09 10.74 0.71
N ILE A 55 1.53 9.60 1.06
CA ILE A 55 1.12 8.60 0.07
C ILE A 55 0.02 9.19 -0.79
N GLN A 56 0.15 9.13 -2.09
CA GLN A 56 -0.84 9.63 -3.05
C GLN A 56 -1.74 8.52 -3.56
N ARG A 57 -3.03 8.68 -3.38
CA ARG A 57 -4.04 7.86 -4.04
C ARG A 57 -4.59 8.63 -5.22
N LYS A 58 -4.35 8.10 -6.41
CA LYS A 58 -4.89 8.62 -7.67
C LYS A 58 -6.01 7.71 -8.14
N GLU A 59 -7.15 8.28 -8.42
CA GLU A 59 -8.32 7.54 -8.86
C GLU A 59 -8.88 8.13 -10.15
N ILE A 60 -9.14 7.28 -11.11
CA ILE A 60 -9.86 7.60 -12.34
C ILE A 60 -11.00 6.61 -12.46
N SER A 61 -12.21 7.13 -12.67
CA SER A 61 -13.37 6.31 -12.96
C SER A 61 -14.17 6.87 -14.12
N VAL A 62 -14.70 5.97 -14.94
CA VAL A 62 -15.60 6.29 -16.05
C VAL A 62 -16.82 5.39 -15.95
N GLY A 63 -17.98 5.99 -15.86
CA GLY A 63 -19.23 5.27 -15.69
C GLY A 63 -20.27 5.64 -16.76
N LEU A 64 -21.04 4.65 -17.15
CA LEU A 64 -22.16 4.75 -18.05
C LEU A 64 -23.42 4.23 -17.35
N ARG A 65 -24.43 5.07 -17.27
CA ARG A 65 -25.73 4.72 -16.73
C ARG A 65 -26.79 4.91 -17.81
N GLY A 66 -27.69 3.95 -17.93
CA GLY A 66 -28.76 4.03 -18.92
C GLY A 66 -29.99 3.23 -18.52
N SER A 67 -31.07 3.46 -19.29
CA SER A 67 -32.29 2.69 -19.16
C SER A 67 -32.81 2.29 -20.54
N LEU A 68 -33.28 1.05 -20.64
CA LEU A 68 -33.82 0.47 -21.85
C LEU A 68 -35.29 0.12 -21.65
N TRP A 69 -36.04 0.06 -22.75
CA TRP A 69 -37.46 -0.35 -22.79
C TRP A 69 -38.32 0.36 -21.74
N LYS A 70 -38.37 1.70 -21.80
CA LYS A 70 -39.16 2.54 -20.87
C LYS A 70 -38.91 2.25 -19.39
N LYS A 71 -37.64 2.12 -19.04
CA LYS A 71 -37.13 1.79 -17.65
C LYS A 71 -37.44 0.37 -17.20
N LEU A 72 -37.79 -0.55 -18.10
CA LEU A 72 -37.89 -1.97 -17.77
C LEU A 72 -36.54 -2.52 -17.31
N LEU A 73 -35.45 -2.15 -17.97
CA LEU A 73 -34.09 -2.48 -17.62
C LEU A 73 -33.27 -1.20 -17.39
N THR A 74 -32.67 -1.06 -16.22
CA THR A 74 -31.68 -0.02 -15.95
C THR A 74 -30.34 -0.67 -15.74
N PHE A 75 -29.28 -0.06 -16.25
CA PHE A 75 -27.92 -0.52 -16.06
C PHE A 75 -27.01 0.61 -15.60
N ASP A 76 -26.07 0.27 -14.79
CA ASP A 76 -24.98 1.14 -14.34
C ASP A 76 -23.68 0.33 -14.47
N ALA A 77 -22.79 0.79 -15.33
CA ALA A 77 -21.52 0.15 -15.57
C ALA A 77 -20.41 1.19 -15.34
N SER A 78 -19.43 0.86 -14.54
CA SER A 78 -18.26 1.72 -14.31
C SER A 78 -16.97 0.96 -14.44
N PHE A 79 -15.97 1.63 -14.97
CA PHE A 79 -14.59 1.20 -14.98
C PHE A 79 -13.80 2.12 -14.05
N PHE A 80 -12.93 1.56 -13.25
CA PHE A 80 -12.10 2.33 -12.34
C PHE A 80 -10.64 1.86 -12.35
N LYS A 81 -9.75 2.80 -12.11
CA LYS A 81 -8.33 2.56 -11.85
C LYS A 81 -7.89 3.39 -10.65
N ASN A 82 -7.44 2.72 -9.61
CA ASN A 82 -6.88 3.31 -8.40
C ASN A 82 -5.39 3.00 -8.35
N SER A 83 -4.55 4.03 -8.27
CA SER A 83 -3.11 3.88 -8.05
C SER A 83 -2.75 4.45 -6.68
N LEU A 84 -2.02 3.67 -5.89
CA LEU A 84 -1.46 4.08 -4.63
C LEU A 84 0.05 4.24 -4.84
N GLU A 85 0.54 5.46 -4.73
CA GLU A 85 1.92 5.80 -5.05
C GLU A 85 2.66 6.36 -3.83
N GLY A 86 3.93 6.00 -3.71
CA GLY A 86 4.80 6.50 -2.66
C GLY A 86 4.53 5.90 -1.28
N MET A 87 4.11 4.63 -1.21
CA MET A 87 4.03 3.93 0.07
C MET A 87 5.40 3.87 0.73
N LEU A 88 5.43 4.12 2.03
CA LEU A 88 6.68 4.17 2.79
C LEU A 88 7.29 2.79 2.96
N VAL A 89 8.59 2.74 2.79
CA VAL A 89 9.42 1.57 3.04
C VAL A 89 10.78 1.99 3.59
N GLN A 90 11.38 1.16 4.43
CA GLN A 90 12.81 1.23 4.70
C GLN A 90 13.52 0.30 3.70
N PRO A 91 14.25 0.84 2.71
CA PRO A 91 14.72 0.08 1.56
C PRO A 91 15.93 -0.79 1.88
N SER A 92 15.71 -1.84 2.65
CA SER A 92 16.76 -2.77 3.08
C SER A 92 17.37 -3.57 1.93
N ASN A 93 16.65 -3.70 0.81
CA ASN A 93 17.14 -4.42 -0.35
C ASN A 93 17.97 -3.52 -1.29
N SER A 94 17.68 -2.23 -1.33
CA SER A 94 18.38 -1.26 -2.19
C SER A 94 19.61 -0.64 -1.53
N PHE A 95 19.76 -0.77 -0.22
CA PHE A 95 20.89 -0.25 0.53
C PHE A 95 21.87 -1.38 0.91
N PRO A 96 23.18 -1.09 0.96
CA PRO A 96 24.16 -2.06 1.43
C PRO A 96 23.91 -2.50 2.88
N ASN A 97 24.22 -3.75 3.18
CA ASN A 97 23.97 -4.35 4.50
C ASN A 97 24.64 -3.62 5.68
N TYR A 98 25.69 -2.86 5.44
CA TYR A 98 26.36 -2.10 6.50
C TYR A 98 25.56 -0.90 7.01
N PHE A 99 24.45 -0.54 6.36
CA PHE A 99 23.49 0.44 6.89
C PHE A 99 22.59 -0.14 7.98
N VAL A 100 22.57 -1.46 8.12
CA VAL A 100 21.87 -2.16 9.18
C VAL A 100 22.91 -2.79 10.13
N SER A 101 22.89 -2.38 11.38
CA SER A 101 23.73 -2.99 12.41
C SER A 101 22.97 -4.13 13.08
N TYR A 102 23.66 -5.23 13.33
CA TYR A 102 23.10 -6.39 14.01
C TYR A 102 23.24 -6.34 15.52
N TRP A 103 24.15 -5.52 16.00
CA TRP A 103 24.37 -5.41 17.44
C TRP A 103 25.09 -4.09 17.81
N PRO A 104 24.50 -3.22 18.65
CA PRO A 104 23.08 -3.21 19.01
C PRO A 104 22.19 -3.02 17.75
N GLU A 105 20.94 -3.43 17.82
CA GLU A 105 19.98 -3.35 16.69
C GLU A 105 19.72 -1.90 16.27
N SER A 106 20.65 -1.34 15.53
CA SER A 106 20.54 0.01 14.99
C SER A 106 20.43 -0.03 13.47
N THR A 107 19.82 0.97 12.90
CA THR A 107 19.75 1.11 11.45
C THR A 107 19.92 2.58 11.03
N LEU A 108 20.59 2.78 9.91
CA LEU A 108 20.70 4.07 9.26
C LEU A 108 19.75 4.20 8.07
N LEU A 109 18.91 3.20 7.83
CA LEU A 109 17.96 3.21 6.74
C LEU A 109 16.89 4.29 6.95
N PRO A 110 16.75 5.24 6.03
CA PRO A 110 15.66 6.22 6.09
C PRO A 110 14.35 5.59 5.61
N TYR A 111 13.23 6.18 5.96
CA TYR A 111 12.00 5.94 5.23
C TYR A 111 12.03 6.65 3.88
N VAL A 112 11.55 5.98 2.84
CA VAL A 112 11.42 6.55 1.50
C VAL A 112 10.04 6.25 0.91
N ASN A 113 9.52 7.16 0.12
CA ASN A 113 8.30 6.96 -0.66
C ASN A 113 8.63 6.16 -1.92
N TYR A 114 8.54 4.84 -1.87
CA TYR A 114 9.04 4.00 -2.95
C TYR A 114 8.01 3.03 -3.54
N ASN A 115 7.28 2.29 -2.72
CA ASN A 115 6.40 1.23 -3.20
C ASN A 115 5.12 1.80 -3.82
N ASN A 116 4.66 1.16 -4.89
CA ASN A 116 3.44 1.54 -5.59
C ASN A 116 2.60 0.30 -5.88
N SER A 117 1.27 0.48 -5.82
CA SER A 117 0.32 -0.54 -6.22
C SER A 117 -0.80 0.07 -7.07
N THR A 118 -1.41 -0.76 -7.91
CA THR A 118 -2.52 -0.35 -8.75
C THR A 118 -3.63 -1.37 -8.66
N ARG A 119 -4.88 -0.88 -8.57
CA ARG A 119 -6.10 -1.68 -8.67
C ARG A 119 -6.91 -1.20 -9.86
N THR A 120 -7.27 -2.12 -10.75
CA THR A 120 -8.08 -1.83 -11.94
C THR A 120 -9.27 -2.78 -11.95
N GLY A 121 -10.46 -2.26 -12.23
CA GLY A 121 -11.65 -3.09 -12.21
C GLY A 121 -12.84 -2.44 -12.89
N PHE A 122 -13.93 -3.18 -12.90
CA PHE A 122 -15.22 -2.69 -13.34
C PHE A 122 -16.33 -3.15 -12.41
N ASP A 123 -17.36 -2.32 -12.33
CA ASP A 123 -18.61 -2.58 -11.63
C ASP A 123 -19.75 -2.61 -12.63
N LEU A 124 -20.70 -3.51 -12.42
CA LEU A 124 -21.91 -3.62 -13.22
C LEU A 124 -23.10 -3.82 -12.29
N ALA A 125 -24.09 -2.96 -12.41
CA ALA A 125 -25.40 -3.12 -11.79
C ALA A 125 -26.49 -3.17 -12.84
N LEU A 126 -27.33 -4.19 -12.78
CA LEU A 126 -28.49 -4.36 -13.63
C LEU A 126 -29.73 -4.44 -12.76
N ASN A 127 -30.74 -3.65 -13.08
CA ASN A 127 -32.03 -3.68 -12.40
C ASN A 127 -33.14 -3.84 -13.43
N PHE A 128 -33.95 -4.86 -13.22
CA PHE A 128 -35.13 -5.16 -14.02
C PHE A 128 -36.39 -4.82 -13.22
N ASN A 129 -37.26 -3.97 -13.75
CA ASN A 129 -38.50 -3.52 -13.12
C ASN A 129 -39.64 -3.75 -14.03
N LYS A 130 -40.62 -4.56 -13.62
CA LYS A 130 -41.84 -4.83 -14.42
C LYS A 130 -43.05 -4.88 -13.52
N LYS A 131 -44.07 -4.15 -13.89
CA LYS A 131 -45.41 -4.24 -13.30
C LYS A 131 -46.27 -5.21 -14.13
N VAL A 132 -46.81 -6.22 -13.45
CA VAL A 132 -47.74 -7.19 -14.04
C VAL A 132 -49.03 -7.14 -13.20
N GLN A 133 -50.06 -6.53 -13.78
CA GLN A 133 -51.32 -6.21 -13.08
C GLN A 133 -51.04 -5.38 -11.81
N ASP A 134 -51.31 -5.93 -10.61
CA ASP A 134 -51.12 -5.27 -9.33
C ASP A 134 -49.80 -5.68 -8.64
N VAL A 135 -48.95 -6.49 -9.31
CA VAL A 135 -47.70 -6.95 -8.77
C VAL A 135 -46.54 -6.21 -9.41
N ASP A 136 -45.71 -5.58 -8.60
CA ASP A 136 -44.43 -4.98 -9.01
C ASP A 136 -43.28 -5.96 -8.80
N ILE A 137 -42.63 -6.35 -9.88
CA ILE A 137 -41.50 -7.24 -9.90
C ILE A 137 -40.22 -6.44 -10.07
N ASN A 138 -39.31 -6.48 -9.08
CA ASN A 138 -38.03 -5.83 -9.12
C ASN A 138 -36.92 -6.89 -8.91
N LEU A 139 -36.01 -7.01 -9.87
CA LEU A 139 -34.86 -7.91 -9.82
C LEU A 139 -33.59 -7.09 -10.02
N GLY A 140 -32.64 -7.20 -9.10
CA GLY A 140 -31.34 -6.52 -9.19
C GLY A 140 -30.18 -7.52 -9.16
N VAL A 141 -29.20 -7.31 -10.02
CA VAL A 141 -27.93 -8.07 -10.03
C VAL A 141 -26.79 -7.08 -10.04
N ASN A 142 -25.84 -7.28 -9.13
CA ASN A 142 -24.62 -6.50 -9.05
C ASN A 142 -23.42 -7.44 -9.21
N ALA A 143 -22.45 -7.03 -10.02
CA ALA A 143 -21.20 -7.73 -10.23
C ALA A 143 -20.03 -6.73 -10.16
N MET A 144 -18.96 -7.11 -9.47
CA MET A 144 -17.71 -6.37 -9.45
C MET A 144 -16.57 -7.32 -9.75
N TYR A 145 -15.65 -6.86 -10.59
CA TYR A 145 -14.41 -7.57 -10.85
C TYR A 145 -13.25 -6.58 -10.79
N TYR A 146 -12.19 -6.97 -10.09
CA TYR A 146 -10.96 -6.16 -10.06
C TYR A 146 -9.72 -7.05 -10.01
N THR A 147 -8.63 -6.48 -10.48
CA THR A 147 -7.29 -7.00 -10.30
C THR A 147 -6.46 -5.96 -9.55
N ASN A 148 -5.55 -6.42 -8.73
CA ASN A 148 -4.58 -5.59 -8.03
C ASN A 148 -3.17 -6.06 -8.38
N GLU A 149 -2.23 -5.14 -8.40
CA GLU A 149 -0.86 -5.42 -8.81
C GLU A 149 0.12 -4.51 -8.07
N ASN A 150 1.25 -5.08 -7.64
CA ASN A 150 2.39 -4.33 -7.16
C ASN A 150 3.18 -3.80 -8.36
N THR A 151 3.12 -2.50 -8.63
CA THR A 151 3.79 -1.89 -9.78
C THR A 151 5.24 -1.52 -9.50
N LYS A 152 5.56 -1.24 -8.23
CA LYS A 152 6.91 -0.92 -7.77
C LYS A 152 7.09 -1.41 -6.34
N VAL A 153 8.16 -2.17 -6.08
CA VAL A 153 8.49 -2.73 -4.76
C VAL A 153 10.01 -2.62 -4.56
N ASP A 154 10.43 -2.40 -3.31
CA ASP A 154 11.86 -2.45 -2.95
C ASP A 154 12.30 -3.91 -2.83
N GLU A 155 12.86 -4.45 -3.90
CA GLU A 155 13.23 -5.85 -4.04
C GLU A 155 14.57 -5.99 -4.76
N LEU A 156 15.42 -6.82 -4.20
CA LEU A 156 16.66 -7.27 -4.83
C LEU A 156 16.90 -8.71 -4.40
N TYR A 157 16.51 -9.65 -5.24
CA TYR A 157 16.68 -11.07 -4.98
C TYR A 157 17.48 -11.74 -6.10
N GLU A 158 18.25 -12.74 -5.77
CA GLU A 158 18.95 -13.57 -6.73
C GLU A 158 17.95 -14.42 -7.52
N ASP A 159 16.93 -14.91 -6.83
CA ASP A 159 15.91 -15.78 -7.40
C ASP A 159 14.72 -14.99 -7.95
N GLN A 160 14.38 -15.22 -9.20
CA GLN A 160 13.32 -14.52 -9.89
C GLN A 160 11.91 -14.78 -9.31
N TYR A 161 11.66 -15.97 -8.75
CA TYR A 161 10.37 -16.33 -8.15
C TYR A 161 10.03 -15.54 -6.88
N ARG A 162 11.01 -14.88 -6.27
CA ARG A 162 10.83 -14.07 -5.05
C ARG A 162 10.30 -12.67 -5.33
N TYR A 163 10.40 -12.20 -6.58
CA TYR A 163 9.94 -10.87 -6.96
C TYR A 163 8.42 -10.78 -6.89
N ARG A 164 7.94 -9.73 -6.26
CA ARG A 164 6.51 -9.43 -6.12
C ARG A 164 6.02 -8.33 -7.05
N LYS A 165 6.93 -7.61 -7.69
CA LYS A 165 6.56 -6.66 -8.72
C LYS A 165 5.82 -7.38 -9.86
N GLY A 166 4.69 -6.83 -10.29
CA GLY A 166 3.86 -7.47 -11.32
C GLY A 166 2.93 -8.55 -10.79
N THR A 167 2.88 -8.77 -9.48
CA THR A 167 2.03 -9.79 -8.87
C THR A 167 0.90 -9.16 -8.05
N PRO A 168 -0.20 -9.90 -7.81
CA PRO A 168 -1.28 -9.42 -6.96
C PRO A 168 -0.80 -9.04 -5.56
N THR A 169 -1.34 -7.95 -4.99
CA THR A 169 -1.00 -7.49 -3.65
C THR A 169 -1.46 -8.44 -2.55
N ASP A 170 -2.50 -9.23 -2.83
CA ASP A 170 -3.13 -10.21 -1.94
C ASP A 170 -2.82 -11.66 -2.35
N GLY A 171 -1.82 -11.86 -3.21
CA GLY A 171 -1.39 -13.19 -3.65
C GLY A 171 -0.86 -14.03 -2.50
N ILE A 172 -1.34 -15.28 -2.39
CA ILE A 172 -0.81 -16.28 -1.47
C ILE A 172 0.34 -17.01 -2.15
N TRP A 173 1.50 -17.00 -1.51
CA TRP A 173 2.71 -17.61 -2.01
C TRP A 173 2.98 -18.91 -1.26
N GLY A 174 3.38 -19.95 -1.97
CA GLY A 174 3.75 -21.22 -1.40
C GLY A 174 4.60 -22.03 -2.36
N LEU A 175 5.30 -23.02 -1.82
CA LEU A 175 5.99 -24.02 -2.62
C LEU A 175 4.95 -25.03 -3.10
N GLN A 176 4.97 -25.33 -4.38
CA GLN A 176 4.19 -26.42 -4.95
C GLN A 176 5.01 -27.70 -4.73
N THR A 177 4.50 -28.62 -3.91
CA THR A 177 5.09 -29.95 -3.66
C THR A 177 4.65 -30.93 -4.71
#